data_8deda4df51f068c8437195f4d4dda41d
#
_entry.id   8deda4df51f068c8437195f4d4dda41d
#
_cell.length_a   1.000
_cell.length_b   1.000
_cell.length_c   1.000
_cell.angle_alpha   90.00
_cell.angle_beta   90.00
_cell.angle_gamma   90.00
#
_symmetry.space_group_name_H-M   'P 1'
#
loop_
_entity.id
_entity.type
_entity.pdbx_description
1 polymer ?
#
loop_
_entity_poly.entity_id
_entity_poly.type
_entity_poly.pdbx_seq_one_letter_code
_entity_poly.pdbx_strand_id
1 'polypeptide(L)'
;MKKILLPILAILVLACAASCGSIQSTTTSSTANATTGTSDLFKAGEQLGAALKYFSDQKQTNGKINYEDPTTYLQMAVIVQNAKIIKANYKDKTQYTALVEGLKSKSGELINEENADAVIETLVTKIANSDAGKQVQNNVNNTKGWIDEHQDTIDALNVLLDTLK
;
A
#
# COMPACT_ATOMS: atom_id res chain seq x y z
N MET A 1 20.36 -28.08 -11.77
CA MET A 1 19.77 -27.43 -10.60
C MET A 1 18.70 -26.44 -11.08
N LYS A 2 17.56 -26.95 -11.49
CA LYS A 2 16.42 -26.16 -12.00
C LYS A 2 15.19 -26.95 -11.58
N LYS A 3 14.43 -26.53 -10.54
CA LYS A 3 13.05 -27.02 -10.27
C LYS A 3 12.55 -26.69 -8.85
N ILE A 4 12.70 -25.46 -8.32
CA ILE A 4 12.07 -25.08 -7.04
C ILE A 4 11.34 -23.72 -7.08
N LEU A 5 11.13 -23.11 -8.25
CA LEU A 5 10.60 -21.74 -8.36
C LEU A 5 9.09 -21.64 -8.69
N LEU A 6 8.36 -22.75 -8.79
CA LEU A 6 6.96 -22.72 -9.27
C LEU A 6 5.84 -22.73 -8.21
N PRO A 7 6.02 -23.10 -6.94
CA PRO A 7 4.86 -23.14 -6.04
C PRO A 7 4.55 -21.83 -5.29
N ILE A 8 5.46 -20.85 -5.27
CA ILE A 8 5.23 -19.62 -4.46
C ILE A 8 4.35 -18.60 -5.17
N LEU A 9 4.36 -18.61 -6.50
CA LEU A 9 3.56 -17.65 -7.29
C LEU A 9 2.06 -17.95 -7.29
N ALA A 10 1.67 -19.20 -7.03
CA ALA A 10 0.26 -19.62 -7.07
C ALA A 10 -0.55 -19.21 -5.83
N ILE A 11 0.09 -18.92 -4.71
CA ILE A 11 -0.61 -18.65 -3.44
C ILE A 11 -1.00 -17.17 -3.31
N LEU A 12 -0.28 -16.25 -3.98
CA LEU A 12 -0.54 -14.82 -3.86
C LEU A 12 -1.71 -14.33 -4.75
N VAL A 13 -2.05 -15.08 -5.80
CA VAL A 13 -3.14 -14.70 -6.73
C VAL A 13 -4.53 -15.04 -6.19
N LEU A 14 -4.63 -15.98 -5.21
CA LEU A 14 -5.93 -16.45 -4.71
C LEU A 14 -6.56 -15.54 -3.64
N ALA A 15 -5.84 -14.59 -3.09
CA ALA A 15 -6.36 -13.69 -2.06
C ALA A 15 -7.11 -12.45 -2.60
N CYS A 16 -7.03 -12.15 -3.90
CA CYS A 16 -7.69 -10.98 -4.51
C CYS A 16 -9.01 -11.30 -5.24
N ALA A 17 -9.43 -12.56 -5.32
CA ALA A 17 -10.57 -12.98 -6.15
C ALA A 17 -11.91 -13.14 -5.40
N ALA A 18 -12.02 -12.78 -4.14
CA ALA A 18 -13.21 -13.01 -3.33
C ALA A 18 -14.01 -11.74 -2.97
N SER A 19 -14.08 -10.74 -3.85
CA SER A 19 -14.94 -9.57 -3.65
C SER A 19 -15.54 -9.00 -4.95
N CYS A 20 -15.96 -9.84 -5.88
CA CYS A 20 -16.89 -9.44 -6.92
C CYS A 20 -18.22 -10.17 -6.71
N GLY A 21 -19.03 -9.70 -5.76
CA GLY A 21 -20.43 -10.08 -5.60
C GLY A 21 -21.29 -9.25 -6.56
N SER A 22 -22.02 -9.94 -7.42
CA SER A 22 -22.99 -9.46 -8.38
C SER A 22 -23.96 -8.42 -7.84
N ILE A 23 -24.11 -7.34 -8.62
CA ILE A 23 -25.14 -6.32 -8.48
C ILE A 23 -26.47 -6.93 -8.90
N GLN A 24 -27.38 -7.18 -7.97
CA GLN A 24 -28.81 -7.31 -8.25
C GLN A 24 -29.55 -6.11 -7.66
N SER A 25 -30.16 -5.35 -8.58
CA SER A 25 -31.01 -4.21 -8.29
C SER A 25 -32.27 -4.65 -7.54
N THR A 26 -32.44 -4.20 -6.30
CA THR A 26 -33.77 -4.04 -5.71
C THR A 26 -33.76 -2.80 -4.82
N THR A 27 -34.57 -1.84 -5.26
CA THR A 27 -34.97 -0.63 -4.54
C THR A 27 -35.64 -0.97 -3.21
N THR A 28 -34.96 -0.61 -2.11
CA THR A 28 -35.67 -0.23 -0.84
C THR A 28 -34.73 0.62 0.00
N SER A 29 -35.19 1.82 0.28
CA SER A 29 -34.57 2.81 1.15
C SER A 29 -34.37 2.29 2.58
N SER A 30 -33.15 2.40 3.12
CA SER A 30 -32.87 2.86 4.49
C SER A 30 -31.43 2.60 4.91
N THR A 31 -30.69 3.67 5.20
CA THR A 31 -29.72 3.77 6.31
C THR A 31 -28.75 2.58 6.53
N ALA A 32 -27.82 2.36 5.60
CA ALA A 32 -26.70 1.40 5.83
C ALA A 32 -25.43 1.71 5.01
N ASN A 33 -25.08 2.99 4.76
CA ASN A 33 -23.92 3.34 3.93
C ASN A 33 -22.70 3.87 4.69
N ALA A 34 -22.70 3.88 6.02
CA ALA A 34 -21.56 4.40 6.81
C ALA A 34 -20.49 3.34 7.13
N THR A 35 -20.83 2.05 7.07
CA THR A 35 -19.95 0.98 7.57
C THR A 35 -19.00 0.43 6.52
N THR A 36 -19.36 0.51 5.24
CA THR A 36 -18.55 -0.07 4.16
C THR A 36 -17.29 0.76 3.86
N GLY A 37 -17.42 2.07 3.82
CA GLY A 37 -16.29 2.98 3.57
C GLY A 37 -15.23 2.98 4.68
N THR A 38 -15.66 2.88 5.93
CA THR A 38 -14.77 2.79 7.11
C THR A 38 -13.95 1.50 7.07
N SER A 39 -14.56 0.39 6.68
CA SER A 39 -13.87 -0.90 6.52
C SER A 39 -12.81 -0.87 5.42
N ASP A 40 -13.05 -0.17 4.32
CA ASP A 40 -12.12 -0.11 3.19
C ASP A 40 -10.88 0.73 3.50
N LEU A 41 -11.05 1.86 4.21
CA LEU A 41 -9.90 2.67 4.65
C LEU A 41 -9.11 2.02 5.78
N PHE A 42 -9.75 1.31 6.69
CA PHE A 42 -9.04 0.50 7.67
C PHE A 42 -8.14 -0.54 6.99
N LYS A 43 -8.69 -1.30 6.02
CA LYS A 43 -7.92 -2.28 5.23
C LYS A 43 -6.80 -1.64 4.42
N ALA A 44 -7.05 -0.50 3.79
CA ALA A 44 -6.01 0.26 3.08
C ALA A 44 -4.89 0.67 4.04
N GLY A 45 -5.24 1.10 5.25
CA GLY A 45 -4.30 1.38 6.34
C GLY A 45 -3.47 0.16 6.73
N GLU A 46 -4.11 -0.99 6.95
CA GLU A 46 -3.40 -2.25 7.28
C GLU A 46 -2.39 -2.64 6.20
N GLN A 47 -2.80 -2.62 4.93
CA GLN A 47 -1.93 -2.99 3.81
C GLN A 47 -0.75 -2.03 3.68
N LEU A 48 -1.01 -0.74 3.86
CA LEU A 48 0.01 0.29 3.81
C LEU A 48 0.98 0.18 4.99
N GLY A 49 0.47 -0.02 6.22
CA GLY A 49 1.28 -0.23 7.41
C GLY A 49 2.21 -1.43 7.29
N ALA A 50 1.70 -2.55 6.77
CA ALA A 50 2.51 -3.75 6.50
C ALA A 50 3.60 -3.49 5.44
N ALA A 51 3.26 -2.77 4.36
CA ALA A 51 4.23 -2.45 3.31
C ALA A 51 5.32 -1.49 3.81
N LEU A 52 4.98 -0.46 4.58
CA LEU A 52 5.96 0.46 5.18
C LEU A 52 6.88 -0.27 6.15
N LYS A 53 6.33 -1.19 6.97
CA LYS A 53 7.13 -2.04 7.84
C LYS A 53 8.12 -2.90 7.06
N TYR A 54 7.67 -3.53 5.98
CA TYR A 54 8.54 -4.33 5.12
C TYR A 54 9.75 -3.51 4.60
N PHE A 55 9.53 -2.29 4.12
CA PHE A 55 10.61 -1.42 3.64
C PHE A 55 11.54 -0.97 4.78
N SER A 56 10.98 -0.65 5.94
CA SER A 56 11.76 -0.28 7.12
C SER A 56 12.64 -1.44 7.59
N ASP A 57 12.09 -2.64 7.67
CA ASP A 57 12.84 -3.85 8.06
C ASP A 57 13.98 -4.15 7.07
N GLN A 58 13.75 -3.99 5.76
CA GLN A 58 14.81 -4.12 4.75
C GLN A 58 15.94 -3.10 4.96
N LYS A 59 15.57 -1.83 5.19
CA LYS A 59 16.54 -0.75 5.39
C LYS A 59 17.35 -0.97 6.67
N GLN A 60 16.72 -1.42 7.74
CA GLN A 60 17.39 -1.72 9.01
C GLN A 60 18.32 -2.93 8.89
N THR A 61 17.90 -3.98 8.20
CA THR A 61 18.67 -5.23 8.09
C THR A 61 19.82 -5.13 7.09
N ASN A 62 19.60 -4.47 5.95
CA ASN A 62 20.53 -4.46 4.82
C ASN A 62 21.19 -3.10 4.57
N GLY A 63 20.85 -2.07 5.35
CA GLY A 63 21.30 -0.68 5.15
C GLY A 63 20.70 0.01 3.93
N LYS A 64 19.99 -0.71 3.06
CA LYS A 64 19.36 -0.21 1.84
C LYS A 64 18.17 -1.07 1.43
N ILE A 65 17.29 -0.51 0.62
CA ILE A 65 16.19 -1.22 -0.01
C ILE A 65 16.68 -1.81 -1.33
N ASN A 66 16.37 -3.08 -1.57
CA ASN A 66 16.65 -3.74 -2.85
C ASN A 66 15.45 -3.58 -3.79
N TYR A 67 15.45 -2.55 -4.62
CA TYR A 67 14.38 -2.30 -5.60
C TYR A 67 14.39 -3.26 -6.80
N GLU A 68 15.43 -4.08 -6.96
CA GLU A 68 15.48 -5.13 -7.99
C GLU A 68 14.76 -6.41 -7.56
N ASP A 69 14.41 -6.53 -6.27
CA ASP A 69 13.65 -7.66 -5.75
C ASP A 69 12.18 -7.55 -6.19
N PRO A 70 11.61 -8.57 -6.85
CA PRO A 70 10.20 -8.58 -7.24
C PRO A 70 9.23 -8.32 -6.08
N THR A 71 9.56 -8.77 -4.87
CA THR A 71 8.73 -8.55 -3.69
C THR A 71 8.71 -7.08 -3.29
N THR A 72 9.86 -6.42 -3.32
CA THR A 72 9.98 -4.97 -3.06
C THR A 72 9.14 -4.16 -4.04
N TYR A 73 9.20 -4.55 -5.31
CA TYR A 73 8.42 -3.94 -6.38
C TYR A 73 6.89 -4.09 -6.16
N LEU A 74 6.44 -5.28 -5.76
CA LEU A 74 5.03 -5.50 -5.42
C LEU A 74 4.59 -4.68 -4.21
N GLN A 75 5.41 -4.57 -3.17
CA GLN A 75 5.12 -3.75 -2.00
C GLN A 75 5.05 -2.26 -2.34
N MET A 76 5.89 -1.77 -3.27
CA MET A 76 5.78 -0.39 -3.79
C MET A 76 4.43 -0.16 -4.46
N ALA A 77 3.97 -1.11 -5.27
CA ALA A 77 2.65 -1.02 -5.91
C ALA A 77 1.51 -0.96 -4.88
N VAL A 78 1.60 -1.75 -3.80
CA VAL A 78 0.64 -1.71 -2.68
C VAL A 78 0.62 -0.31 -2.06
N ILE A 79 1.77 0.30 -1.81
CA ILE A 79 1.86 1.67 -1.27
C ILE A 79 1.17 2.67 -2.20
N VAL A 80 1.50 2.66 -3.48
CA VAL A 80 0.93 3.62 -4.45
C VAL A 80 -0.59 3.45 -4.59
N GLN A 81 -1.09 2.21 -4.68
CA GLN A 81 -2.51 1.94 -4.80
C GLN A 81 -3.28 2.41 -3.56
N ASN A 82 -2.80 2.08 -2.36
CA ASN A 82 -3.46 2.50 -1.13
C ASN A 82 -3.35 4.02 -0.90
N ALA A 83 -2.24 4.65 -1.26
CA ALA A 83 -2.13 6.10 -1.22
C ALA A 83 -3.19 6.81 -2.09
N LYS A 84 -3.56 6.23 -3.23
CA LYS A 84 -4.66 6.75 -4.09
C LYS A 84 -6.03 6.61 -3.43
N ILE A 85 -6.30 5.46 -2.79
CA ILE A 85 -7.55 5.23 -2.04
C ILE A 85 -7.67 6.24 -0.89
N ILE A 86 -6.58 6.42 -0.15
CA ILE A 86 -6.51 7.37 0.95
C ILE A 86 -6.73 8.80 0.46
N LYS A 87 -6.05 9.21 -0.61
CA LYS A 87 -6.21 10.55 -1.19
C LYS A 87 -7.65 10.88 -1.55
N ALA A 88 -8.42 9.91 -2.01
CA ALA A 88 -9.82 10.10 -2.37
C ALA A 88 -10.74 10.30 -1.15
N ASN A 89 -10.35 9.81 0.03
CA ASN A 89 -11.27 9.65 1.15
C ASN A 89 -10.78 10.23 2.50
N TYR A 90 -9.53 10.68 2.63
CA TYR A 90 -8.91 11.02 3.92
C TYR A 90 -9.47 12.28 4.61
N LYS A 91 -10.30 13.07 3.92
CA LYS A 91 -10.90 14.30 4.47
C LYS A 91 -12.06 14.05 5.43
N ASP A 92 -12.64 12.87 5.40
CA ASP A 92 -13.68 12.47 6.33
C ASP A 92 -13.06 12.05 7.67
N LYS A 93 -13.46 12.70 8.76
CA LYS A 93 -12.88 12.48 10.09
C LYS A 93 -13.04 11.02 10.59
N THR A 94 -14.18 10.41 10.33
CA THR A 94 -14.46 9.03 10.77
C THR A 94 -13.60 8.05 9.99
N GLN A 95 -13.49 8.27 8.69
CA GLN A 95 -12.67 7.47 7.79
C GLN A 95 -11.18 7.64 8.09
N TYR A 96 -10.77 8.85 8.44
CA TYR A 96 -9.40 9.15 8.85
C TYR A 96 -8.98 8.37 10.10
N THR A 97 -9.85 8.31 11.12
CA THR A 97 -9.57 7.54 12.34
C THR A 97 -9.38 6.05 12.01
N ALA A 98 -10.27 5.47 11.21
CA ALA A 98 -10.13 4.08 10.77
C ALA A 98 -8.85 3.81 9.98
N LEU A 99 -8.43 4.76 9.13
CA LEU A 99 -7.17 4.69 8.40
C LEU A 99 -5.97 4.65 9.35
N VAL A 100 -5.91 5.56 10.32
CA VAL A 100 -4.81 5.63 11.30
C VAL A 100 -4.74 4.35 12.13
N GLU A 101 -5.89 3.83 12.59
CA GLU A 101 -5.95 2.55 13.31
C GLU A 101 -5.44 1.39 12.45
N GLY A 102 -5.82 1.32 11.18
CA GLY A 102 -5.33 0.34 10.23
C GLY A 102 -3.82 0.43 10.04
N LEU A 103 -3.27 1.63 9.81
CA LEU A 103 -1.84 1.87 9.69
C LEU A 103 -1.07 1.38 10.91
N LYS A 104 -1.51 1.77 12.12
CA LYS A 104 -0.88 1.37 13.39
C LYS A 104 -0.94 -0.14 13.60
N SER A 105 -2.01 -0.80 13.20
CA SER A 105 -2.21 -2.24 13.46
C SER A 105 -1.17 -3.14 12.79
N LYS A 106 -0.56 -2.72 11.68
CA LYS A 106 0.38 -3.52 10.88
C LYS A 106 1.77 -2.91 10.72
N SER A 107 1.95 -1.66 11.12
CA SER A 107 3.27 -1.00 11.05
C SER A 107 4.18 -1.33 12.23
N GLY A 108 3.68 -1.99 13.27
CA GLY A 108 4.39 -2.14 14.54
C GLY A 108 4.54 -0.78 15.23
N GLU A 109 5.75 -0.47 15.70
CA GLU A 109 6.05 0.81 16.36
C GLU A 109 6.40 1.94 15.39
N LEU A 110 6.47 1.68 14.08
CA LEU A 110 6.86 2.68 13.08
C LEU A 110 5.88 3.84 12.99
N ILE A 111 4.57 3.57 13.12
CA ILE A 111 3.53 4.58 13.02
C ILE A 111 2.79 4.68 14.36
N ASN A 112 2.77 5.88 14.89
CA ASN A 112 2.10 6.26 16.12
C ASN A 112 1.24 7.51 15.90
N GLU A 113 0.64 8.05 16.94
CA GLU A 113 -0.24 9.23 16.85
C GLU A 113 0.51 10.50 16.46
N GLU A 114 1.79 10.60 16.81
CA GLU A 114 2.58 11.80 16.57
C GLU A 114 3.02 11.92 15.10
N ASN A 115 3.27 10.78 14.42
CA ASN A 115 3.77 10.77 13.04
C ASN A 115 2.74 10.36 11.98
N ALA A 116 1.57 9.82 12.37
CA ALA A 116 0.57 9.34 11.43
C ALA A 116 0.11 10.40 10.41
N ASP A 117 -0.09 11.64 10.87
CA ASP A 117 -0.51 12.76 10.01
C ASP A 117 0.54 13.07 8.95
N ALA A 118 1.81 13.16 9.34
CA ALA A 118 2.92 13.43 8.41
C ALA A 118 3.10 12.29 7.39
N VAL A 119 2.90 11.05 7.82
CA VAL A 119 2.91 9.87 6.94
C VAL A 119 1.81 9.97 5.90
N ILE A 120 0.56 10.21 6.33
CA ILE A 120 -0.60 10.32 5.45
C ILE A 120 -0.45 11.49 4.47
N GLU A 121 0.00 12.64 4.94
CA GLU A 121 0.24 13.80 4.09
C GLU A 121 1.28 13.51 3.00
N THR A 122 2.39 12.88 3.35
CA THR A 122 3.43 12.49 2.38
C THR A 122 2.89 11.51 1.35
N LEU A 123 2.14 10.50 1.78
CA LEU A 123 1.51 9.53 0.89
C LEU A 123 0.54 10.19 -0.10
N VAL A 124 -0.31 11.09 0.39
CA VAL A 124 -1.32 11.78 -0.42
C VAL A 124 -0.72 12.78 -1.40
N THR A 125 0.29 13.53 -0.97
CA THR A 125 0.86 14.63 -1.77
C THR A 125 1.94 14.18 -2.74
N LYS A 126 2.79 13.23 -2.33
CA LYS A 126 3.97 12.83 -3.11
C LYS A 126 3.81 11.47 -3.79
N ILE A 127 3.16 10.51 -3.14
CA ILE A 127 3.11 9.12 -3.63
C ILE A 127 1.83 8.81 -4.39
N ALA A 128 0.68 9.31 -3.95
CA ALA A 128 -0.62 9.00 -4.58
C ALA A 128 -0.75 9.48 -6.04
N ASN A 129 0.08 10.43 -6.48
CA ASN A 129 0.09 10.90 -7.86
C ASN A 129 0.93 10.03 -8.79
N SER A 130 1.76 9.14 -8.25
CA SER A 130 2.61 8.25 -9.03
C SER A 130 1.77 7.23 -9.82
N ASP A 131 2.25 6.87 -10.99
CA ASP A 131 1.71 5.76 -11.78
C ASP A 131 2.53 4.46 -11.60
N ALA A 132 3.50 4.47 -10.72
CA ALA A 132 4.33 3.31 -10.39
C ALA A 132 3.53 2.03 -10.10
N GLY A 133 2.29 2.14 -9.61
CA GLY A 133 1.41 1.00 -9.37
C GLY A 133 0.66 0.46 -10.60
N LYS A 134 0.70 1.15 -11.75
CA LYS A 134 -0.09 0.75 -12.94
C LYS A 134 0.57 -0.37 -13.76
N GLN A 135 1.87 -0.53 -13.68
CA GLN A 135 2.65 -1.37 -14.59
C GLN A 135 3.24 -2.61 -13.94
N VAL A 136 2.84 -2.95 -12.72
CA VAL A 136 3.44 -4.03 -11.94
C VAL A 136 3.49 -5.36 -12.69
N GLN A 137 2.45 -5.72 -13.44
CA GLN A 137 2.41 -6.99 -14.15
C GLN A 137 3.26 -7.03 -15.42
N ASN A 138 3.53 -5.88 -16.05
CA ASN A 138 4.26 -5.83 -17.31
C ASN A 138 5.78 -5.65 -17.13
N ASN A 139 6.24 -5.20 -15.95
CA ASN A 139 7.62 -4.77 -15.72
C ASN A 139 8.45 -5.69 -14.82
N VAL A 140 7.93 -6.85 -14.41
CA VAL A 140 8.71 -7.85 -13.66
C VAL A 140 9.99 -8.27 -14.42
N ASN A 141 9.98 -8.12 -15.74
CA ASN A 141 11.12 -8.42 -16.62
C ASN A 141 12.03 -7.20 -16.91
N ASN A 142 11.67 -5.99 -16.48
CA ASN A 142 12.45 -4.77 -16.70
C ASN A 142 12.48 -3.88 -15.44
N THR A 143 12.94 -4.42 -14.34
CA THR A 143 13.03 -3.75 -13.04
C THR A 143 13.88 -2.48 -13.09
N LYS A 144 14.96 -2.49 -13.87
CA LYS A 144 15.84 -1.31 -13.98
C LYS A 144 15.13 -0.13 -14.66
N GLY A 145 14.45 -0.37 -15.78
CA GLY A 145 13.68 0.68 -16.46
C GLY A 145 12.58 1.25 -15.57
N TRP A 146 11.91 0.38 -14.81
CA TRP A 146 10.90 0.83 -13.86
C TRP A 146 11.48 1.71 -12.73
N ILE A 147 12.64 1.34 -12.19
CA ILE A 147 13.35 2.15 -11.18
C ILE A 147 13.67 3.54 -11.74
N ASP A 148 14.25 3.58 -12.94
CA ASP A 148 14.64 4.83 -13.60
C ASP A 148 13.41 5.74 -13.86
N GLU A 149 12.28 5.16 -14.27
CA GLU A 149 11.03 5.89 -14.54
C GLU A 149 10.34 6.41 -13.28
N HIS A 150 10.56 5.78 -12.11
CA HIS A 150 9.80 6.09 -10.88
C HIS A 150 10.71 6.58 -9.73
N GLN A 151 11.88 7.13 -10.06
CA GLN A 151 12.86 7.60 -9.08
C GLN A 151 12.25 8.59 -8.08
N ASP A 152 11.40 9.51 -8.53
CA ASP A 152 10.74 10.48 -7.65
C ASP A 152 9.86 9.80 -6.58
N THR A 153 9.19 8.71 -6.94
CA THR A 153 8.37 7.93 -5.99
C THR A 153 9.23 7.16 -5.00
N ILE A 154 10.34 6.62 -5.48
CA ILE A 154 11.35 5.92 -4.67
C ILE A 154 11.98 6.89 -3.67
N ASP A 155 12.35 8.07 -4.11
CA ASP A 155 12.94 9.11 -3.26
C ASP A 155 11.94 9.59 -2.21
N ALA A 156 10.67 9.81 -2.59
CA ALA A 156 9.62 10.16 -1.65
C ALA A 156 9.41 9.08 -0.57
N LEU A 157 9.45 7.80 -0.95
CA LEU A 157 9.38 6.69 0.00
C LEU A 157 10.60 6.65 0.91
N ASN A 158 11.81 6.83 0.39
CA ASN A 158 13.02 6.84 1.18
C ASN A 158 13.01 7.96 2.23
N VAL A 159 12.60 9.17 1.83
CA VAL A 159 12.42 10.31 2.76
C VAL A 159 11.38 9.97 3.82
N LEU A 160 10.25 9.39 3.43
CA LEU A 160 9.23 8.97 4.39
C LEU A 160 9.78 7.98 5.41
N LEU A 161 10.48 6.94 4.96
CA LEU A 161 11.06 5.93 5.85
C LEU A 161 12.14 6.50 6.78
N ASP A 162 12.87 7.54 6.37
CA ASP A 162 13.85 8.21 7.22
C ASP A 162 13.21 9.03 8.33
N THR A 163 11.98 9.50 8.14
CA THR A 163 11.20 10.21 9.17
C THR A 163 10.52 9.26 10.18
N LEU A 164 10.46 7.96 9.87
CA LEU A 164 9.83 6.93 10.71
C LEU A 164 10.80 6.22 11.69
N LYS A 165 11.98 6.76 11.88
CA LYS A 165 13.00 6.19 12.79
C LYS A 165 12.80 6.63 14.23
#